data_df2b5758c7d208725b46f6792f87fe13
#
_entry.id   df2b5758c7d208725b46f6792f87fe13
#
_cell.length_a   1.000
_cell.length_b   1.000
_cell.length_c   1.000
_cell.angle_alpha   90.00
_cell.angle_beta   90.00
_cell.angle_gamma   90.00
#
_symmetry.space_group_name_H-M   'P 1'
#
loop_
_entity.id
_entity.type
_entity.pdbx_description
1 polymer ?
#
loop_
_entity_poly.entity_id
_entity_poly.type
_entity_poly.pdbx_seq_one_letter_code
_entity_poly.pdbx_strand_id
1 'polypeptide(L)'
;KTVSGFGSDFALDESSDIKRLLRRYGYTVRELPTCETWQDLLDMSKGRLFLDIYPAGKYGMETQARRLAREHLYLPGSFDYEEIEQQLKQLTDALGLPEVSREALDVERSACEEVLAKAKALIKDMPITLDYLYHPRPLGLAKLLLTHGFNVKAVYLDGISPEEKAAFDWLQEHVPELELIATIQVKMRVLPRGGEQEVLAIGQKA
;
A
#
# COMPACT_ATOMS: atom_id res chain seq x y z
N LYS A 1 -9.23 16.79 -17.20
CA LYS A 1 -8.73 16.88 -15.80
C LYS A 1 -7.72 15.77 -15.59
N THR A 2 -6.52 16.07 -15.08
CA THR A 2 -5.45 15.09 -14.93
C THR A 2 -4.87 15.15 -13.53
N VAL A 3 -4.61 13.96 -12.96
CA VAL A 3 -3.81 13.74 -11.77
C VAL A 3 -2.54 13.00 -12.23
N SER A 4 -1.38 13.39 -11.71
CA SER A 4 -0.12 12.75 -12.04
C SER A 4 0.39 11.94 -10.85
N GLY A 5 0.53 10.63 -11.04
CA GLY A 5 0.97 9.67 -10.03
C GLY A 5 2.45 9.36 -10.14
N PHE A 6 3.12 9.32 -9.01
CA PHE A 6 4.56 9.13 -8.91
C PHE A 6 4.91 8.18 -7.75
N GLY A 7 6.19 7.88 -7.61
CA GLY A 7 6.75 7.22 -6.45
C GLY A 7 6.73 5.70 -6.47
N SER A 8 6.14 5.07 -7.48
CA SER A 8 6.14 3.62 -7.66
C SER A 8 6.75 3.23 -9.00
N ASP A 9 7.41 2.08 -9.05
CA ASP A 9 7.89 1.45 -10.28
C ASP A 9 6.77 0.75 -11.07
N PHE A 10 5.61 0.59 -10.45
CA PHE A 10 4.43 -0.03 -11.05
C PHE A 10 3.26 0.95 -11.05
N ALA A 11 2.49 0.91 -12.13
CA ALA A 11 1.23 1.64 -12.19
C ALA A 11 0.24 1.06 -11.18
N LEU A 12 -0.65 1.90 -10.66
CA LEU A 12 -1.80 1.44 -9.88
C LEU A 12 -2.66 0.51 -10.75
N ASP A 13 -3.16 -0.54 -10.14
CA ASP A 13 -4.14 -1.40 -10.79
C ASP A 13 -5.39 -0.59 -11.19
N GLU A 14 -6.00 -0.98 -12.31
CA GLU A 14 -7.17 -0.32 -12.84
C GLU A 14 -8.40 -0.42 -11.93
N SER A 15 -8.42 -1.44 -11.07
CA SER A 15 -9.46 -1.67 -10.07
C SER A 15 -9.22 -0.91 -8.75
N SER A 16 -8.07 -0.25 -8.59
CA SER A 16 -7.76 0.47 -7.35
C SER A 16 -8.79 1.56 -7.05
N ASP A 17 -9.10 1.74 -5.76
CA ASP A 17 -10.10 2.71 -5.31
C ASP A 17 -9.79 4.13 -5.78
N ILE A 18 -8.52 4.51 -5.76
CA ILE A 18 -8.06 5.81 -6.24
C ILE A 18 -8.40 5.99 -7.73
N LYS A 19 -8.07 5.03 -8.60
CA LYS A 19 -8.38 5.13 -10.03
C LYS A 19 -9.88 5.09 -10.30
N ARG A 20 -10.62 4.21 -9.63
CA ARG A 20 -12.08 4.12 -9.75
C ARG A 20 -12.75 5.45 -9.36
N LEU A 21 -12.33 6.02 -8.22
CA LEU A 21 -12.84 7.30 -7.73
C LEU A 21 -12.55 8.43 -8.74
N LEU A 22 -11.29 8.57 -9.14
CA LEU A 22 -10.87 9.63 -10.07
C LEU A 22 -11.58 9.54 -11.41
N ARG A 23 -11.72 8.35 -11.99
CA ARG A 23 -12.47 8.13 -13.25
C ARG A 23 -13.93 8.50 -13.14
N ARG A 24 -14.58 8.17 -12.04
CA ARG A 24 -15.98 8.52 -11.79
C ARG A 24 -16.24 10.02 -11.94
N TYR A 25 -15.24 10.85 -11.61
CA TYR A 25 -15.31 12.31 -11.74
C TYR A 25 -14.60 12.86 -12.99
N GLY A 26 -14.30 12.00 -13.96
CA GLY A 26 -13.73 12.38 -15.25
C GLY A 26 -12.26 12.83 -15.18
N TYR A 27 -11.51 12.34 -14.19
CA TYR A 27 -10.07 12.52 -14.13
C TYR A 27 -9.34 11.39 -14.86
N THR A 28 -8.30 11.77 -15.58
CA THR A 28 -7.29 10.84 -16.12
C THR A 28 -6.11 10.78 -15.14
N VAL A 29 -5.69 9.59 -14.79
CA VAL A 29 -4.47 9.37 -14.00
C VAL A 29 -3.32 9.10 -14.97
N ARG A 30 -2.27 9.91 -14.91
CA ARG A 30 -0.99 9.67 -15.59
C ARG A 30 0.00 9.18 -14.57
N GLU A 31 0.70 8.11 -14.86
CA GLU A 31 1.64 7.50 -13.93
C GLU A 31 3.00 7.39 -14.57
N LEU A 32 4.05 7.66 -13.78
CA LEU A 32 5.41 7.63 -14.27
C LEU A 32 5.79 6.30 -14.96
N PRO A 33 5.43 5.12 -14.43
CA PRO A 33 5.73 3.84 -15.08
C PRO A 33 5.07 3.63 -16.44
N THR A 34 4.05 4.43 -16.78
CA THR A 34 3.33 4.33 -18.05
C THR A 34 3.84 5.32 -19.11
N CYS A 35 4.83 6.12 -18.78
CA CYS A 35 5.43 7.05 -19.74
C CYS A 35 6.34 6.30 -20.71
N GLU A 36 6.01 6.33 -22.00
CA GLU A 36 6.79 5.67 -23.05
C GLU A 36 7.70 6.66 -23.80
N THR A 37 7.33 7.94 -23.77
CA THR A 37 8.04 8.99 -24.49
C THR A 37 8.48 10.13 -23.56
N TRP A 38 9.47 10.91 -24.03
CA TRP A 38 9.86 12.14 -23.33
C TRP A 38 8.68 13.13 -23.21
N GLN A 39 7.79 13.16 -24.19
CA GLN A 39 6.60 14.03 -24.14
C GLN A 39 5.63 13.59 -23.04
N ASP A 40 5.44 12.28 -22.82
CA ASP A 40 4.61 11.77 -21.72
C ASP A 40 5.15 12.23 -20.37
N LEU A 41 6.49 12.15 -20.20
CA LEU A 41 7.15 12.62 -18.99
C LEU A 41 6.96 14.12 -18.78
N LEU A 42 7.08 14.93 -19.83
CA LEU A 42 6.80 16.36 -19.74
C LEU A 42 5.32 16.63 -19.39
N ASP A 43 4.43 15.83 -19.93
CA ASP A 43 3.00 15.95 -19.69
C ASP A 43 2.58 15.59 -18.24
N MET A 44 3.43 14.86 -17.51
CA MET A 44 3.27 14.66 -16.07
C MET A 44 3.23 15.99 -15.30
N SER A 45 3.98 17.00 -15.75
CA SER A 45 4.00 18.33 -15.11
C SER A 45 2.68 19.11 -15.23
N LYS A 46 1.79 18.68 -16.13
CA LYS A 46 0.49 19.34 -16.41
C LYS A 46 -0.62 18.88 -15.47
N GLY A 47 -0.37 17.88 -14.63
CA GLY A 47 -1.35 17.41 -13.65
C GLY A 47 -1.79 18.51 -12.69
N ARG A 48 -3.08 18.58 -12.39
CA ARG A 48 -3.61 19.50 -11.39
C ARG A 48 -3.11 19.16 -9.99
N LEU A 49 -3.03 17.87 -9.68
CA LEU A 49 -2.58 17.31 -8.41
C LEU A 49 -1.45 16.32 -8.70
N PHE A 50 -0.39 16.39 -7.92
CA PHE A 50 0.65 15.38 -7.88
C PHE A 50 0.35 14.40 -6.75
N LEU A 51 0.13 13.14 -7.10
CA LEU A 51 -0.21 12.09 -6.17
C LEU A 51 1.00 11.17 -5.99
N ASP A 52 1.40 11.00 -4.76
CA ASP A 52 2.43 10.04 -4.37
C ASP A 52 1.81 8.97 -3.48
N ILE A 53 2.02 7.72 -3.86
CA ILE A 53 1.47 6.55 -3.17
C ILE A 53 2.54 5.67 -2.53
N TYR A 54 3.82 6.02 -2.72
CA TYR A 54 4.92 5.20 -2.26
C TYR A 54 5.90 6.00 -1.39
N PRO A 55 6.27 5.50 -0.19
CA PRO A 55 7.10 6.26 0.76
C PRO A 55 8.41 6.79 0.17
N ALA A 56 9.05 6.02 -0.70
CA ALA A 56 10.31 6.41 -1.32
C ALA A 56 10.19 7.62 -2.27
N GLY A 57 9.01 7.83 -2.88
CA GLY A 57 8.74 8.95 -3.79
C GLY A 57 8.51 10.29 -3.10
N LYS A 58 8.06 10.28 -1.85
CA LYS A 58 7.54 11.44 -1.10
C LYS A 58 8.43 12.69 -1.21
N TYR A 59 9.70 12.58 -0.86
CA TYR A 59 10.61 13.72 -0.90
C TYR A 59 10.81 14.29 -2.31
N GLY A 60 10.97 13.41 -3.30
CA GLY A 60 11.12 13.81 -4.70
C GLY A 60 9.89 14.55 -5.22
N MET A 61 8.69 14.06 -4.88
CA MET A 61 7.43 14.65 -5.29
C MET A 61 7.14 15.99 -4.61
N GLU A 62 7.37 16.11 -3.33
CA GLU A 62 7.27 17.39 -2.62
C GLU A 62 8.15 18.45 -3.27
N THR A 63 9.37 18.07 -3.64
CA THR A 63 10.32 18.96 -4.31
C THR A 63 9.84 19.38 -5.69
N GLN A 64 9.37 18.43 -6.51
CA GLN A 64 8.83 18.73 -7.85
C GLN A 64 7.56 19.57 -7.78
N ALA A 65 6.63 19.24 -6.89
CA ALA A 65 5.41 19.99 -6.70
C ALA A 65 5.69 21.45 -6.35
N ARG A 66 6.63 21.69 -5.44
CA ARG A 66 7.08 23.04 -5.06
C ARG A 66 7.68 23.79 -6.26
N ARG A 67 8.56 23.15 -7.04
CA ARG A 67 9.22 23.76 -8.22
C ARG A 67 8.23 24.13 -9.31
N LEU A 68 7.17 23.36 -9.47
CA LEU A 68 6.15 23.53 -10.51
C LEU A 68 4.89 24.27 -10.02
N ALA A 69 4.90 24.73 -8.75
CA ALA A 69 3.73 25.35 -8.09
C ALA A 69 2.47 24.49 -8.25
N ARG A 70 2.57 23.20 -7.96
CA ARG A 70 1.46 22.22 -7.97
C ARG A 70 1.12 21.78 -6.57
N GLU A 71 -0.14 21.42 -6.37
CA GLU A 71 -0.56 20.72 -5.16
C GLU A 71 0.03 19.30 -5.16
N HIS A 72 0.43 18.85 -3.98
CA HIS A 72 0.95 17.52 -3.75
C HIS A 72 0.14 16.84 -2.65
N LEU A 73 -0.19 15.57 -2.86
CA LEU A 73 -0.87 14.75 -1.89
C LEU A 73 -0.13 13.40 -1.77
N TYR A 74 0.20 13.03 -0.55
CA TYR A 74 0.83 11.76 -0.23
C TYR A 74 -0.19 10.82 0.40
N LEU A 75 -0.51 9.72 -0.30
CA LEU A 75 -1.46 8.69 0.12
C LEU A 75 -0.78 7.32 0.05
N PRO A 76 -0.05 6.90 1.09
CA PRO A 76 0.81 5.70 1.04
C PRO A 76 0.05 4.37 0.96
N GLY A 77 -1.26 4.41 0.78
CA GLY A 77 -2.10 3.21 0.89
C GLY A 77 -2.17 2.69 2.32
N SER A 78 -3.12 1.83 2.62
CA SER A 78 -3.26 1.23 3.93
C SER A 78 -4.01 -0.10 3.87
N PHE A 79 -3.85 -0.89 4.94
CA PHE A 79 -4.66 -2.07 5.26
C PHE A 79 -5.62 -1.81 6.43
N ASP A 80 -5.69 -0.58 6.91
CA ASP A 80 -6.60 -0.12 7.95
C ASP A 80 -7.75 0.66 7.31
N TYR A 81 -8.99 0.25 7.57
CA TYR A 81 -10.17 0.84 6.92
C TYR A 81 -10.35 2.33 7.27
N GLU A 82 -10.06 2.72 8.49
CA GLU A 82 -10.20 4.13 8.91
C GLU A 82 -9.15 5.00 8.22
N GLU A 83 -7.92 4.50 8.08
CA GLU A 83 -6.87 5.20 7.36
C GLU A 83 -7.20 5.29 5.85
N ILE A 84 -7.76 4.24 5.25
CA ILE A 84 -8.21 4.25 3.84
C ILE A 84 -9.30 5.32 3.66
N GLU A 85 -10.30 5.35 4.54
CA GLU A 85 -11.38 6.35 4.50
C GLU A 85 -10.80 7.78 4.59
N GLN A 86 -9.85 8.02 5.50
CA GLN A 86 -9.17 9.31 5.65
C GLN A 86 -8.38 9.70 4.39
N GLN A 87 -7.68 8.77 3.77
CA GLN A 87 -6.92 9.01 2.54
C GLN A 87 -7.87 9.34 1.36
N LEU A 88 -8.99 8.62 1.22
CA LEU A 88 -10.00 8.93 0.22
C LEU A 88 -10.62 10.31 0.43
N LYS A 89 -10.88 10.68 1.70
CA LYS A 89 -11.37 12.02 2.04
C LYS A 89 -10.34 13.11 1.67
N GLN A 90 -9.07 12.92 2.00
CA GLN A 90 -8.01 13.86 1.62
C GLN A 90 -7.95 14.06 0.09
N LEU A 91 -8.11 12.98 -0.68
CA LEU A 91 -8.13 13.04 -2.14
C LEU A 91 -9.34 13.83 -2.67
N THR A 92 -10.53 13.56 -2.13
CA THR A 92 -11.74 14.29 -2.54
C THR A 92 -11.66 15.76 -2.17
N ASP A 93 -11.18 16.11 -0.97
CA ASP A 93 -11.00 17.48 -0.52
C ASP A 93 -10.01 18.25 -1.41
N ALA A 94 -8.83 17.68 -1.71
CA ALA A 94 -7.81 18.29 -2.57
C ALA A 94 -8.32 18.58 -4.00
N LEU A 95 -9.26 17.79 -4.49
CA LEU A 95 -9.81 17.95 -5.82
C LEU A 95 -11.15 18.72 -5.84
N GLY A 96 -11.70 19.07 -4.69
CA GLY A 96 -13.02 19.69 -4.55
C GLY A 96 -14.14 18.76 -5.05
N LEU A 97 -14.03 17.47 -4.75
CA LEU A 97 -15.02 16.45 -5.11
C LEU A 97 -15.95 16.15 -3.93
N PRO A 98 -17.15 15.62 -4.19
CA PRO A 98 -17.99 15.09 -3.13
C PRO A 98 -17.27 13.97 -2.36
N GLU A 99 -17.45 13.95 -1.07
CA GLU A 99 -16.96 12.88 -0.21
C GLU A 99 -17.59 11.53 -0.62
N VAL A 100 -16.84 10.44 -0.45
CA VAL A 100 -17.36 9.08 -0.68
C VAL A 100 -18.42 8.80 0.38
N SER A 101 -19.61 8.36 -0.02
CA SER A 101 -20.69 8.12 0.92
C SER A 101 -20.39 6.95 1.86
N ARG A 102 -20.94 6.99 3.06
CA ARG A 102 -20.77 5.92 4.05
C ARG A 102 -21.25 4.58 3.51
N GLU A 103 -22.38 4.56 2.81
CA GLU A 103 -22.92 3.34 2.21
C GLU A 103 -21.94 2.73 1.19
N ALA A 104 -21.25 3.54 0.39
CA ALA A 104 -20.26 3.05 -0.57
C ALA A 104 -19.03 2.46 0.15
N LEU A 105 -18.57 3.09 1.22
CA LEU A 105 -17.46 2.58 2.03
C LEU A 105 -17.83 1.26 2.72
N ASP A 106 -19.02 1.16 3.27
CA ASP A 106 -19.51 -0.04 3.95
C ASP A 106 -19.68 -1.23 2.99
N VAL A 107 -20.08 -0.98 1.74
CA VAL A 107 -20.15 -2.01 0.68
C VAL A 107 -18.76 -2.55 0.36
N GLU A 108 -17.78 -1.68 0.13
CA GLU A 108 -16.41 -2.11 -0.18
C GLU A 108 -15.76 -2.83 1.01
N ARG A 109 -15.96 -2.34 2.22
CA ARG A 109 -15.51 -3.01 3.45
C ARG A 109 -16.10 -4.40 3.58
N SER A 110 -17.41 -4.54 3.39
CA SER A 110 -18.09 -5.84 3.45
C SER A 110 -17.55 -6.83 2.41
N ALA A 111 -17.25 -6.35 1.20
CA ALA A 111 -16.64 -7.17 0.16
C ALA A 111 -15.23 -7.65 0.54
N CYS A 112 -14.41 -6.77 1.15
CA CYS A 112 -13.09 -7.13 1.67
C CYS A 112 -13.19 -8.20 2.77
N GLU A 113 -14.09 -8.02 3.73
CA GLU A 113 -14.30 -8.98 4.83
C GLU A 113 -14.74 -10.37 4.28
N GLU A 114 -15.61 -10.39 3.29
CA GLU A 114 -16.04 -11.64 2.65
C GLU A 114 -14.88 -12.36 1.95
N VAL A 115 -14.00 -11.62 1.25
CA VAL A 115 -12.81 -12.18 0.60
C VAL A 115 -11.81 -12.70 1.64
N LEU A 116 -11.58 -11.98 2.73
CA LEU A 116 -10.71 -12.42 3.82
C LEU A 116 -11.25 -13.72 4.46
N ALA A 117 -12.55 -13.80 4.72
CA ALA A 117 -13.17 -15.00 5.26
C ALA A 117 -13.03 -16.21 4.31
N LYS A 118 -13.23 -16.02 3.01
CA LYS A 118 -13.03 -17.06 1.98
C LYS A 118 -11.56 -17.50 1.91
N ALA A 119 -10.62 -16.55 1.94
CA ALA A 119 -9.20 -16.86 1.94
C ALA A 119 -8.80 -17.66 3.19
N LYS A 120 -9.28 -17.25 4.37
CA LYS A 120 -9.01 -17.99 5.62
C LYS A 120 -9.57 -19.41 5.57
N ALA A 121 -10.77 -19.60 5.06
CA ALA A 121 -11.36 -20.94 4.90
C ALA A 121 -10.54 -21.84 3.94
N LEU A 122 -9.93 -21.23 2.90
CA LEU A 122 -9.12 -21.95 1.91
C LEU A 122 -7.76 -22.38 2.49
N ILE A 123 -7.02 -21.45 3.08
CA ILE A 123 -5.64 -21.72 3.54
C ILE A 123 -5.56 -22.24 4.97
N LYS A 124 -6.66 -22.15 5.72
CA LYS A 124 -6.77 -22.64 7.12
C LYS A 124 -5.66 -22.07 8.02
N ASP A 125 -4.85 -22.97 8.60
CA ASP A 125 -3.77 -22.60 9.53
C ASP A 125 -2.38 -22.66 8.87
N MET A 126 -2.34 -22.65 7.51
CA MET A 126 -1.08 -22.60 6.79
C MET A 126 -0.24 -21.40 7.27
N PRO A 127 1.03 -21.61 7.62
CA PRO A 127 1.91 -20.52 7.99
C PRO A 127 2.09 -19.53 6.83
N ILE A 128 2.11 -18.25 7.15
CA ILE A 128 2.30 -17.17 6.17
C ILE A 128 3.58 -16.42 6.53
N THR A 129 4.35 -16.11 5.50
CA THR A 129 5.46 -15.15 5.58
C THR A 129 5.20 -14.00 4.62
N LEU A 130 5.59 -12.79 5.03
CA LEU A 130 5.37 -11.56 4.27
C LEU A 130 6.70 -10.86 4.01
N ASP A 131 6.82 -10.16 2.88
CA ASP A 131 7.95 -9.27 2.68
C ASP A 131 7.55 -7.89 2.12
N TYR A 132 8.43 -6.90 2.33
CA TYR A 132 8.22 -5.51 1.93
C TYR A 132 8.22 -5.30 0.41
N LEU A 133 8.68 -6.26 -0.40
CA LEU A 133 8.65 -6.16 -1.85
C LEU A 133 7.24 -6.33 -2.42
N TYR A 134 6.35 -7.01 -1.69
CA TYR A 134 4.95 -7.07 -2.08
C TYR A 134 4.25 -5.71 -1.89
N HIS A 135 4.48 -5.08 -0.74
CA HIS A 135 3.90 -3.77 -0.41
C HIS A 135 4.80 -3.05 0.60
N PRO A 136 4.97 -1.72 0.51
CA PRO A 136 5.85 -0.97 1.41
C PRO A 136 5.38 -0.93 2.86
N ARG A 137 4.18 -1.48 3.15
CA ARG A 137 3.60 -1.56 4.49
C ARG A 137 3.28 -3.00 4.90
N PRO A 138 4.30 -3.88 5.01
CA PRO A 138 4.10 -5.29 5.34
C PRO A 138 3.58 -5.51 6.77
N LEU A 139 3.87 -4.61 7.71
CA LEU A 139 3.37 -4.72 9.09
C LEU A 139 1.87 -4.41 9.18
N GLY A 140 1.38 -3.46 8.37
CA GLY A 140 -0.06 -3.20 8.26
C GLY A 140 -0.81 -4.42 7.71
N LEU A 141 -0.25 -5.09 6.70
CA LEU A 141 -0.80 -6.34 6.18
C LEU A 141 -0.76 -7.46 7.22
N ALA A 142 0.36 -7.61 7.94
CA ALA A 142 0.48 -8.60 9.01
C ALA A 142 -0.59 -8.38 10.09
N LYS A 143 -0.79 -7.14 10.54
CA LYS A 143 -1.84 -6.78 11.49
C LYS A 143 -3.23 -7.17 10.97
N LEU A 144 -3.57 -6.81 9.73
CA LEU A 144 -4.85 -7.19 9.12
C LEU A 144 -5.05 -8.70 9.13
N LEU A 145 -4.07 -9.45 8.64
CA LEU A 145 -4.17 -10.91 8.57
C LEU A 145 -4.29 -11.56 9.94
N LEU A 146 -3.47 -11.14 10.92
CA LEU A 146 -3.52 -11.67 12.29
C LEU A 146 -4.83 -11.36 12.99
N THR A 147 -5.41 -10.17 12.81
CA THR A 147 -6.72 -9.83 13.38
C THR A 147 -7.87 -10.66 12.77
N HIS A 148 -7.66 -11.19 11.54
CA HIS A 148 -8.60 -12.12 10.90
C HIS A 148 -8.24 -13.60 11.13
N GLY A 149 -7.37 -13.89 12.09
CA GLY A 149 -7.04 -15.24 12.54
C GLY A 149 -6.11 -16.01 11.57
N PHE A 150 -5.45 -15.35 10.62
CA PHE A 150 -4.43 -15.99 9.80
C PHE A 150 -3.16 -16.27 10.60
N ASN A 151 -2.40 -17.28 10.20
CA ASN A 151 -1.21 -17.74 10.88
C ASN A 151 0.07 -17.09 10.31
N VAL A 152 0.22 -15.77 10.50
CA VAL A 152 1.44 -15.07 10.08
C VAL A 152 2.57 -15.39 11.04
N LYS A 153 3.71 -15.87 10.53
CA LYS A 153 4.88 -16.29 11.32
C LYS A 153 6.04 -15.31 11.25
N ALA A 154 6.29 -14.74 10.08
CA ALA A 154 7.42 -13.85 9.90
C ALA A 154 7.10 -12.72 8.93
N VAL A 155 7.71 -11.56 9.17
CA VAL A 155 7.70 -10.42 8.25
C VAL A 155 9.14 -10.01 7.96
N TYR A 156 9.49 -10.04 6.68
CA TYR A 156 10.79 -9.61 6.18
C TYR A 156 10.72 -8.15 5.78
N LEU A 157 11.54 -7.29 6.38
CA LEU A 157 11.52 -5.84 6.17
C LEU A 157 12.93 -5.24 6.24
N ASP A 158 13.13 -4.11 5.57
CA ASP A 158 14.38 -3.36 5.65
C ASP A 158 14.41 -2.37 6.81
N GLY A 159 13.23 -1.92 7.23
CA GLY A 159 13.05 -0.97 8.33
C GLY A 159 11.58 -0.71 8.59
N ILE A 160 11.30 0.06 9.61
CA ILE A 160 9.93 0.46 9.99
C ILE A 160 9.74 1.92 9.57
N SER A 161 8.85 2.13 8.61
CA SER A 161 8.50 3.49 8.17
C SER A 161 7.60 4.20 9.21
N PRO A 162 7.55 5.54 9.20
CA PRO A 162 6.62 6.27 10.07
C PRO A 162 5.16 5.82 9.90
N GLU A 163 4.77 5.46 8.69
CA GLU A 163 3.42 4.99 8.34
C GLU A 163 3.09 3.64 8.96
N GLU A 164 4.10 2.83 9.29
CA GLU A 164 3.96 1.51 9.89
C GLU A 164 4.10 1.49 11.42
N LYS A 165 4.45 2.63 12.03
CA LYS A 165 4.73 2.68 13.47
C LYS A 165 3.56 2.18 14.32
N ALA A 166 2.34 2.57 14.01
CA ALA A 166 1.15 2.15 14.75
C ALA A 166 0.90 0.63 14.62
N ALA A 167 1.10 0.07 13.41
CA ALA A 167 0.98 -1.37 13.21
C ALA A 167 2.08 -2.14 13.95
N PHE A 168 3.32 -1.63 13.93
CA PHE A 168 4.44 -2.20 14.66
C PHE A 168 4.17 -2.25 16.17
N ASP A 169 3.73 -1.15 16.78
CA ASP A 169 3.45 -1.08 18.21
C ASP A 169 2.34 -2.06 18.60
N TRP A 170 1.29 -2.13 17.79
CA TRP A 170 0.21 -3.09 17.99
C TRP A 170 0.71 -4.55 17.92
N LEU A 171 1.55 -4.88 16.93
CA LEU A 171 2.10 -6.23 16.76
C LEU A 171 2.99 -6.61 17.94
N GLN A 172 3.83 -5.69 18.43
CA GLN A 172 4.67 -5.95 19.61
C GLN A 172 3.85 -6.21 20.87
N GLU A 173 2.73 -5.54 21.03
CA GLU A 173 1.86 -5.69 22.21
C GLU A 173 1.02 -6.96 22.16
N HIS A 174 0.48 -7.33 20.98
CA HIS A 174 -0.53 -8.38 20.85
C HIS A 174 0.00 -9.71 20.32
N VAL A 175 1.13 -9.68 19.59
CA VAL A 175 1.72 -10.85 18.94
C VAL A 175 3.25 -10.82 19.07
N PRO A 176 3.79 -10.81 20.31
CA PRO A 176 5.23 -10.66 20.54
C PRO A 176 6.08 -11.81 19.97
N GLU A 177 5.46 -12.94 19.64
CA GLU A 177 6.12 -14.08 19.00
C GLU A 177 6.27 -13.94 17.48
N LEU A 178 5.71 -12.90 16.85
CA LEU A 178 5.89 -12.64 15.44
C LEU A 178 7.34 -12.30 15.13
N GLU A 179 7.94 -13.06 14.22
CA GLU A 179 9.33 -12.83 13.82
C GLU A 179 9.41 -11.64 12.85
N LEU A 180 10.16 -10.61 13.26
CA LEU A 180 10.51 -9.48 12.39
C LEU A 180 11.95 -9.63 11.95
N ILE A 181 12.16 -9.86 10.64
CA ILE A 181 13.47 -10.23 10.09
C ILE A 181 13.99 -9.10 9.21
N ALA A 182 15.10 -8.48 9.62
CA ALA A 182 15.72 -7.41 8.85
C ALA A 182 16.48 -7.97 7.64
N THR A 183 16.02 -7.72 6.43
CA THR A 183 16.59 -8.28 5.20
C THR A 183 17.98 -7.75 4.88
N ILE A 184 18.36 -6.60 5.41
CA ILE A 184 19.70 -6.01 5.27
C ILE A 184 20.76 -6.65 6.17
N GLN A 185 20.37 -7.51 7.11
CA GLN A 185 21.30 -8.19 8.00
C GLN A 185 22.19 -9.17 7.24
N VAL A 186 23.50 -9.10 7.47
CA VAL A 186 24.48 -10.00 6.83
C VAL A 186 24.18 -11.48 7.12
N LYS A 187 23.63 -11.79 8.29
CA LYS A 187 23.21 -13.14 8.68
C LYS A 187 22.17 -13.76 7.76
N MET A 188 21.35 -12.95 7.08
CA MET A 188 20.37 -13.45 6.09
C MET A 188 21.01 -14.26 4.97
N ARG A 189 22.29 -14.02 4.66
CA ARG A 189 23.03 -14.76 3.62
C ARG A 189 23.38 -16.19 4.02
N VAL A 190 23.35 -16.49 5.31
CA VAL A 190 23.74 -17.79 5.89
C VAL A 190 22.59 -18.49 6.59
N LEU A 191 21.37 -17.95 6.49
CA LEU A 191 20.20 -18.67 7.01
C LEU A 191 20.01 -19.99 6.25
N PRO A 192 19.62 -21.07 6.96
CA PRO A 192 19.24 -22.32 6.31
C PRO A 192 18.15 -22.05 5.27
N ARG A 193 18.32 -22.60 4.08
CA ARG A 193 17.31 -22.53 3.01
C ARG A 193 16.43 -23.77 3.09
N GLY A 194 15.12 -23.51 3.08
CA GLY A 194 14.12 -24.55 3.10
C GLY A 194 13.85 -25.11 4.51
N GLY A 195 12.63 -25.43 4.75
CA GLY A 195 12.11 -26.19 5.86
C GLY A 195 11.25 -27.31 5.31
N GLU A 196 10.92 -28.29 6.13
CA GLU A 196 10.00 -29.36 5.75
C GLU A 196 8.52 -28.91 5.77
N GLN A 197 8.25 -27.71 6.31
CA GLN A 197 6.91 -27.18 6.46
C GLN A 197 6.52 -26.35 5.24
N GLU A 198 5.35 -26.63 4.67
CA GLU A 198 4.74 -25.75 3.66
C GLU A 198 4.38 -24.39 4.26
N VAL A 199 4.73 -23.33 3.55
CA VAL A 199 4.40 -21.93 3.90
C VAL A 199 3.83 -21.21 2.70
N LEU A 200 2.90 -20.30 2.94
CA LEU A 200 2.46 -19.32 1.96
C LEU A 200 3.37 -18.09 2.04
N ALA A 201 4.24 -17.94 1.06
CA ALA A 201 5.10 -16.75 0.95
C ALA A 201 4.39 -15.66 0.13
N ILE A 202 4.24 -14.46 0.71
CA ILE A 202 3.69 -13.28 0.04
C ILE A 202 4.83 -12.28 -0.13
N GLY A 203 5.40 -12.27 -1.34
CA GLY A 203 6.55 -11.45 -1.71
C GLY A 203 7.62 -12.26 -2.42
N GLN A 204 8.84 -11.72 -2.47
CA GLN A 204 9.96 -12.33 -3.20
C GLN A 204 11.07 -12.87 -2.29
N LYS A 205 11.13 -12.41 -1.04
CA LYS A 205 12.15 -12.80 -0.06
C LYS A 205 11.58 -13.54 1.15
N ALA A 206 10.26 -13.64 1.21
CA ALA A 206 9.54 -14.31 2.29
C ALA A 206 9.65 -15.83 2.22
#